data_18db4472da9487c11bf12ccd1977ddc4
#
_entry.id   18db4472da9487c11bf12ccd1977ddc4
#
_cell.length_a   1.000
_cell.length_b   1.000
_cell.length_c   1.000
_cell.angle_alpha   90.00
_cell.angle_beta   90.00
_cell.angle_gamma   90.00
#
_symmetry.space_group_name_H-M   'P 1'
#
loop_
_entity.id
_entity.type
_entity.pdbx_description
1 polymer ?
#
loop_
_entity_poly.entity_id
_entity_poly.type
_entity_poly.pdbx_seq_one_letter_code
_entity_poly.pdbx_strand_id
1 'polypeptide(L)'
;MSCTQKRQLVRFPKVRILKQWFRHFNDHKEFHNEGTLHLFSLMALFSYANFRSNERVIKGERYMEAPGQWVCKLGSLPRILRVHSKAQALELMNYFEEKGFLQFEVIDEDEEIIRYTISDWKRHCTHLEYNYYSYKGSGFFFFPLPTGRLLLRAAQTEGRIVFSELDALMDMWLHTIVNDPSVKGSEYMPVVYYSNMHGMPLISYTYLAKRWGWSKSRVGRFMIKAGEYGIISRVSFSSSRGSVISVCRYREMIYALDHQ
;
A
#
# COMPACT_ATOMS: atom_id res chain seq x y z
N MET A 1 -4.36 -47.85 6.21
CA MET A 1 -3.95 -46.89 5.15
C MET A 1 -4.42 -45.52 5.56
N SER A 2 -3.53 -44.72 6.16
CA SER A 2 -3.84 -43.37 6.63
C SER A 2 -3.68 -42.41 5.46
N CYS A 3 -4.79 -41.87 5.01
CA CYS A 3 -4.81 -40.82 3.98
C CYS A 3 -4.46 -39.50 4.64
N THR A 4 -3.17 -39.13 4.61
CA THR A 4 -2.70 -37.83 5.06
C THR A 4 -3.10 -36.78 4.01
N GLN A 5 -4.27 -36.19 4.16
CA GLN A 5 -4.64 -35.00 3.37
C GLN A 5 -3.59 -33.92 3.61
N LYS A 6 -2.70 -33.70 2.65
CA LYS A 6 -1.85 -32.52 2.59
C LYS A 6 -2.79 -31.31 2.54
N ARG A 7 -2.91 -30.60 3.64
CA ARG A 7 -3.57 -29.28 3.68
C ARG A 7 -2.84 -28.37 2.69
N GLN A 8 -3.47 -28.12 1.57
CA GLN A 8 -3.01 -27.12 0.61
C GLN A 8 -3.10 -25.75 1.28
N LEU A 9 -1.97 -25.21 1.69
CA LEU A 9 -1.88 -23.86 2.22
C LEU A 9 -2.28 -22.90 1.12
N VAL A 10 -3.49 -22.38 1.20
CA VAL A 10 -3.95 -21.30 0.30
C VAL A 10 -3.14 -20.05 0.65
N ARG A 11 -2.10 -19.79 -0.15
CA ARG A 11 -1.31 -18.55 -0.01
C ARG A 11 -2.18 -17.38 -0.43
N PHE A 12 -2.51 -16.52 0.54
CA PHE A 12 -3.21 -15.28 0.26
C PHE A 12 -2.20 -14.29 -0.37
N PRO A 13 -2.40 -13.83 -1.63
CA PRO A 13 -1.45 -12.99 -2.31
C PRO A 13 -1.34 -11.63 -1.60
N LYS A 14 -0.14 -11.31 -1.15
CA LYS A 14 0.16 -10.09 -0.41
C LYS A 14 1.57 -9.60 -0.68
N VAL A 15 1.77 -8.29 -0.53
CA VAL A 15 3.07 -7.64 -0.65
C VAL A 15 3.56 -7.25 0.72
N ARG A 16 4.83 -7.56 1.00
CA ARG A 16 5.55 -7.12 2.20
C ARG A 16 6.07 -5.71 1.99
N ILE A 17 5.86 -4.84 2.97
CA ILE A 17 6.25 -3.43 2.90
C ILE A 17 6.98 -3.03 4.18
N LEU A 18 8.16 -2.45 4.07
CA LEU A 18 8.87 -1.88 5.23
C LEU A 18 8.14 -0.62 5.70
N LYS A 19 7.82 -0.57 7.00
CA LYS A 19 7.14 0.59 7.61
C LYS A 19 7.93 1.87 7.46
N GLN A 20 9.25 1.81 7.58
CA GLN A 20 10.14 2.95 7.42
C GLN A 20 10.01 3.57 6.03
N TRP A 21 10.04 2.75 4.99
CA TRP A 21 9.90 3.22 3.61
C TRP A 21 8.53 3.88 3.41
N PHE A 22 7.45 3.23 3.88
CA PHE A 22 6.11 3.78 3.71
C PHE A 22 5.94 5.12 4.43
N ARG A 23 6.49 5.24 5.65
CA ARG A 23 6.48 6.49 6.42
C ARG A 23 7.24 7.62 5.73
N HIS A 24 8.30 7.30 4.99
CA HIS A 24 9.03 8.29 4.21
C HIS A 24 8.13 9.04 3.21
N PHE A 25 7.11 8.38 2.63
CA PHE A 25 6.14 9.06 1.78
C PHE A 25 5.31 10.13 2.50
N ASN A 26 5.15 10.05 3.81
CA ASN A 26 4.48 11.10 4.57
C ASN A 26 5.29 12.40 4.62
N ASP A 27 6.59 12.33 4.43
CA ASP A 27 7.49 13.47 4.43
C ASP A 27 7.64 14.09 3.02
N HIS A 28 7.32 13.33 1.97
CA HIS A 28 7.27 13.81 0.58
C HIS A 28 5.98 14.60 0.30
N LYS A 29 6.03 15.91 0.54
CA LYS A 29 4.88 16.81 0.33
C LYS A 29 4.57 17.08 -1.15
N GLU A 30 5.48 16.75 -2.03
CA GLU A 30 5.40 16.97 -3.48
C GLU A 30 4.34 16.10 -4.15
N PHE A 31 4.03 14.93 -3.58
CA PHE A 31 3.00 14.06 -4.12
C PHE A 31 1.66 14.32 -3.46
N HIS A 32 0.64 14.53 -4.30
CA HIS A 32 -0.71 14.85 -3.86
C HIS A 32 -1.54 13.60 -3.59
N ASN A 33 -2.38 13.67 -2.56
CA ASN A 33 -3.33 12.59 -2.20
C ASN A 33 -4.78 12.92 -2.64
N GLU A 34 -4.95 13.89 -3.53
CA GLU A 34 -6.26 14.27 -4.06
C GLU A 34 -6.73 13.26 -5.12
N GLY A 35 -7.66 12.41 -4.73
CA GLY A 35 -8.24 11.36 -5.56
C GLY A 35 -9.49 10.79 -4.92
N THR A 36 -10.09 9.79 -5.58
CA THR A 36 -11.29 9.10 -5.09
C THR A 36 -11.04 7.64 -4.71
N LEU A 37 -9.84 7.12 -4.97
CA LEU A 37 -9.54 5.70 -4.68
C LEU A 37 -9.12 5.45 -3.24
N HIS A 38 -8.33 6.34 -2.63
CA HIS A 38 -7.83 6.26 -1.26
C HIS A 38 -6.95 5.04 -0.93
N LEU A 39 -6.30 4.45 -1.94
CA LEU A 39 -5.43 3.28 -1.76
C LEU A 39 -4.24 3.58 -0.83
N PHE A 40 -3.59 4.73 -1.02
CA PHE A 40 -2.50 5.17 -0.15
C PHE A 40 -2.95 5.30 1.30
N SER A 41 -4.09 5.94 1.55
CA SER A 41 -4.62 6.16 2.90
C SER A 41 -4.92 4.84 3.60
N LEU A 42 -5.52 3.87 2.88
CA LEU A 42 -5.77 2.54 3.45
C LEU A 42 -4.45 1.81 3.77
N MET A 43 -3.46 1.85 2.86
CA MET A 43 -2.15 1.28 3.12
C MET A 43 -1.43 1.95 4.30
N ALA A 44 -1.63 3.26 4.48
CA ALA A 44 -1.10 3.98 5.63
C ALA A 44 -1.64 3.41 6.95
N LEU A 45 -2.94 3.16 7.04
CA LEU A 45 -3.55 2.53 8.24
C LEU A 45 -2.99 1.13 8.50
N PHE A 46 -2.79 0.32 7.45
CA PHE A 46 -2.12 -0.98 7.59
C PHE A 46 -0.69 -0.84 8.14
N SER A 47 0.04 0.21 7.76
CA SER A 47 1.42 0.41 8.20
C SER A 47 1.56 0.73 9.70
N TYR A 48 0.53 1.30 10.29
CA TYR A 48 0.50 1.63 11.72
C TYR A 48 -0.08 0.51 12.58
N ALA A 49 -0.96 -0.33 12.03
CA ALA A 49 -1.54 -1.45 12.76
C ALA A 49 -0.48 -2.38 13.35
N ASN A 50 -0.68 -2.82 14.59
CA ASN A 50 0.27 -3.65 15.29
C ASN A 50 0.22 -5.10 14.80
N PHE A 51 1.39 -5.70 14.69
CA PHE A 51 1.52 -7.11 14.34
C PHE A 51 1.31 -8.04 15.54
N ARG A 52 1.63 -7.55 16.73
CA ARG A 52 1.50 -8.24 18.00
C ARG A 52 0.75 -7.35 18.99
N SER A 53 0.26 -7.94 20.07
CA SER A 53 -0.24 -7.16 21.21
C SER A 53 0.84 -6.20 21.70
N ASN A 54 0.45 -4.97 21.97
CA ASN A 54 1.34 -3.90 22.38
C ASN A 54 0.62 -3.02 23.41
N GLU A 55 1.38 -2.34 24.24
CA GLU A 55 0.91 -1.30 25.12
C GLU A 55 1.37 0.04 24.58
N ARG A 56 0.45 0.99 24.44
CA ARG A 56 0.75 2.35 24.00
C ARG A 56 0.43 3.33 25.10
N VAL A 57 1.37 4.21 25.40
CA VAL A 57 1.16 5.31 26.34
C VAL A 57 0.87 6.60 25.58
N ILE A 58 -0.25 7.24 25.87
CA ILE A 58 -0.63 8.55 25.31
C ILE A 58 -0.99 9.45 26.48
N LYS A 59 -0.28 10.57 26.66
CA LYS A 59 -0.44 11.51 27.77
C LYS A 59 -0.42 10.86 29.19
N GLY A 60 0.32 9.77 29.35
CA GLY A 60 0.43 9.06 30.63
C GLY A 60 -0.56 7.92 30.80
N GLU A 61 -1.65 7.87 30.04
CA GLU A 61 -2.61 6.78 30.03
C GLU A 61 -2.15 5.61 29.16
N ARG A 62 -2.47 4.38 29.60
CA ARG A 62 -2.05 3.14 28.95
C ARG A 62 -3.19 2.50 28.17
N TYR A 63 -2.96 2.26 26.90
CA TYR A 63 -3.93 1.64 26.00
C TYR A 63 -3.37 0.31 25.48
N MET A 64 -4.12 -0.77 25.69
CA MET A 64 -3.76 -2.07 25.13
C MET A 64 -4.22 -2.14 23.67
N GLU A 65 -3.31 -2.58 22.80
CA GLU A 65 -3.54 -2.78 21.37
C GLU A 65 -3.40 -4.26 21.04
N ALA A 66 -4.44 -4.87 20.48
CA ALA A 66 -4.37 -6.23 19.94
C ALA A 66 -3.73 -6.23 18.53
N PRO A 67 -3.36 -7.40 17.98
CA PRO A 67 -2.93 -7.50 16.60
C PRO A 67 -3.97 -6.94 15.62
N GLY A 68 -3.54 -6.10 14.69
CA GLY A 68 -4.42 -5.39 13.75
C GLY A 68 -4.97 -4.08 14.27
N GLN A 69 -4.71 -3.75 15.54
CA GLN A 69 -5.18 -2.50 16.15
C GLN A 69 -4.10 -1.42 16.15
N TRP A 70 -4.55 -0.20 16.22
CA TRP A 70 -3.72 0.94 16.56
C TRP A 70 -4.56 2.01 17.28
N VAL A 71 -3.96 2.61 18.33
CA VAL A 71 -4.56 3.67 19.12
C VAL A 71 -3.81 4.96 18.83
N CYS A 72 -4.54 6.03 18.55
CA CYS A 72 -3.94 7.33 18.28
C CYS A 72 -4.89 8.48 18.60
N LYS A 73 -4.33 9.69 18.68
CA LYS A 73 -5.14 10.90 18.68
C LYS A 73 -5.77 11.12 17.31
N LEU A 74 -7.03 11.50 17.27
CA LEU A 74 -7.74 11.87 16.07
C LEU A 74 -6.99 12.95 15.27
N GLY A 75 -6.39 13.90 15.98
CA GLY A 75 -5.55 14.96 15.38
C GLY A 75 -4.31 14.46 14.63
N SER A 76 -3.90 13.18 14.79
CA SER A 76 -2.78 12.59 14.05
C SER A 76 -3.21 12.03 12.69
N LEU A 77 -4.48 11.71 12.50
CA LEU A 77 -4.99 11.06 11.28
C LEU A 77 -4.79 11.92 10.01
N PRO A 78 -5.02 13.24 10.00
CA PRO A 78 -4.86 14.03 8.78
C PRO A 78 -3.47 13.89 8.17
N ARG A 79 -2.43 13.90 8.99
CA ARG A 79 -1.04 13.70 8.54
C ARG A 79 -0.83 12.29 7.97
N ILE A 80 -1.35 11.27 8.64
CA ILE A 80 -1.17 9.86 8.25
C ILE A 80 -1.90 9.55 6.96
N LEU A 81 -3.14 10.01 6.84
CA LEU A 81 -3.98 9.79 5.66
C LEU A 81 -3.69 10.77 4.53
N ARG A 82 -2.84 11.78 4.77
CA ARG A 82 -2.52 12.85 3.82
C ARG A 82 -3.76 13.60 3.35
N VAL A 83 -4.62 13.96 4.31
CA VAL A 83 -5.79 14.81 4.12
C VAL A 83 -5.63 16.14 4.88
N HIS A 84 -6.45 17.13 4.54
CA HIS A 84 -6.25 18.50 5.04
C HIS A 84 -6.84 18.76 6.44
N SER A 85 -7.84 17.99 6.86
CA SER A 85 -8.55 18.25 8.12
C SER A 85 -8.94 16.99 8.88
N LYS A 86 -9.27 17.13 10.18
CA LYS A 86 -9.86 16.07 11.00
C LYS A 86 -11.19 15.58 10.41
N ALA A 87 -12.01 16.49 9.89
CA ALA A 87 -13.29 16.14 9.28
C ALA A 87 -13.10 15.21 8.09
N GLN A 88 -12.20 15.54 7.16
CA GLN A 88 -11.86 14.67 6.04
C GLN A 88 -11.28 13.33 6.48
N ALA A 89 -10.47 13.32 7.55
CA ALA A 89 -9.93 12.09 8.09
C ALA A 89 -11.05 11.19 8.62
N LEU A 90 -12.03 11.74 9.34
CA LEU A 90 -13.19 11.01 9.84
C LEU A 90 -14.09 10.51 8.70
N GLU A 91 -14.36 11.33 7.68
CA GLU A 91 -15.11 10.91 6.49
C GLU A 91 -14.44 9.68 5.84
N LEU A 92 -13.12 9.71 5.74
CA LEU A 92 -12.36 8.61 5.17
C LEU A 92 -12.35 7.36 6.07
N MET A 93 -12.30 7.51 7.39
CA MET A 93 -12.43 6.40 8.33
C MET A 93 -13.81 5.77 8.24
N ASN A 94 -14.88 6.59 8.21
CA ASN A 94 -16.26 6.12 8.01
C ASN A 94 -16.41 5.38 6.68
N TYR A 95 -15.84 5.91 5.60
CA TYR A 95 -15.84 5.25 4.30
C TYR A 95 -15.19 3.85 4.37
N PHE A 96 -14.03 3.73 5.00
CA PHE A 96 -13.37 2.43 5.14
C PHE A 96 -14.14 1.46 6.04
N GLU A 97 -14.82 1.95 7.07
CA GLU A 97 -15.66 1.14 7.93
C GLU A 97 -16.90 0.65 7.18
N GLU A 98 -17.60 1.54 6.47
CA GLU A 98 -18.76 1.21 5.63
C GLU A 98 -18.42 0.13 4.58
N LYS A 99 -17.22 0.21 4.00
CA LYS A 99 -16.74 -0.80 3.04
C LYS A 99 -16.16 -2.06 3.70
N GLY A 100 -16.15 -2.14 5.01
CA GLY A 100 -15.70 -3.31 5.77
C GLY A 100 -14.18 -3.52 5.80
N PHE A 101 -13.37 -2.48 5.51
CA PHE A 101 -11.91 -2.58 5.57
C PHE A 101 -11.36 -2.47 6.99
N LEU A 102 -12.05 -1.78 7.87
CA LEU A 102 -11.69 -1.61 9.27
C LEU A 102 -12.96 -1.35 10.10
N GLN A 103 -12.77 -1.32 11.41
CA GLN A 103 -13.70 -0.78 12.40
C GLN A 103 -12.96 0.25 13.24
N PHE A 104 -13.63 1.29 13.73
CA PHE A 104 -13.02 2.22 14.66
C PHE A 104 -14.00 2.72 15.70
N GLU A 105 -13.47 3.13 16.84
CA GLU A 105 -14.20 3.65 17.99
C GLU A 105 -13.44 4.82 18.62
N VAL A 106 -14.16 5.76 19.21
CA VAL A 106 -13.60 6.76 20.12
C VAL A 106 -13.55 6.13 21.50
N ILE A 107 -12.35 5.99 22.06
CA ILE A 107 -12.13 5.35 23.36
C ILE A 107 -11.92 6.38 24.48
N ASP A 108 -11.70 7.64 24.12
CA ASP A 108 -11.58 8.78 25.02
C ASP A 108 -12.02 10.02 24.26
N GLU A 109 -13.18 10.57 24.65
CA GLU A 109 -13.77 11.75 23.97
C GLU A 109 -13.02 13.04 24.33
N ASP A 110 -12.60 13.19 25.58
CA ASP A 110 -11.92 14.41 26.07
C ASP A 110 -10.56 14.60 25.39
N GLU A 111 -9.82 13.52 25.23
CA GLU A 111 -8.51 13.52 24.59
C GLU A 111 -8.54 13.24 23.09
N GLU A 112 -9.74 13.05 22.53
CA GLU A 112 -9.97 12.67 21.12
C GLU A 112 -9.12 11.45 20.72
N ILE A 113 -9.11 10.38 21.55
CA ILE A 113 -8.36 9.17 21.26
C ILE A 113 -9.27 8.16 20.59
N ILE A 114 -8.80 7.63 19.49
CA ILE A 114 -9.48 6.60 18.72
C ILE A 114 -8.67 5.31 18.71
N ARG A 115 -9.38 4.19 18.63
CA ARG A 115 -8.83 2.88 18.28
C ARG A 115 -9.42 2.45 16.95
N TYR A 116 -8.59 1.97 16.03
CA TYR A 116 -9.10 1.25 14.88
C TYR A 116 -8.55 -0.19 14.82
N THR A 117 -9.29 -1.06 14.17
CA THR A 117 -8.96 -2.47 13.94
C THR A 117 -9.10 -2.78 12.46
N ILE A 118 -8.05 -3.25 11.83
CA ILE A 118 -8.09 -3.70 10.43
C ILE A 118 -8.88 -5.02 10.36
N SER A 119 -9.89 -5.07 9.50
CA SER A 119 -10.68 -6.28 9.28
C SER A 119 -9.82 -7.44 8.77
N ASP A 120 -10.15 -8.66 9.16
CA ASP A 120 -9.45 -9.89 8.75
C ASP A 120 -7.92 -9.87 8.94
N TRP A 121 -7.41 -9.12 9.92
CA TRP A 121 -5.97 -8.95 10.16
C TRP A 121 -5.20 -10.28 10.23
N LYS A 122 -5.74 -11.28 10.93
CA LYS A 122 -5.10 -12.61 11.03
C LYS A 122 -4.88 -13.24 9.66
N ARG A 123 -5.86 -13.11 8.76
CA ARG A 123 -5.78 -13.62 7.40
C ARG A 123 -4.74 -12.87 6.56
N HIS A 124 -4.60 -11.58 6.80
CA HIS A 124 -3.70 -10.72 6.06
C HIS A 124 -2.24 -10.87 6.50
N CYS A 125 -2.01 -11.06 7.78
CA CYS A 125 -0.69 -10.86 8.38
C CYS A 125 -0.04 -12.11 8.95
N THR A 126 -0.78 -13.22 9.13
CA THR A 126 -0.16 -14.46 9.63
C THR A 126 0.53 -15.21 8.50
N HIS A 127 1.85 -15.39 8.63
CA HIS A 127 2.62 -16.41 7.93
C HIS A 127 3.17 -17.38 8.96
N LEU A 128 2.80 -18.65 8.83
CA LEU A 128 3.31 -19.73 9.68
C LEU A 128 4.77 -20.11 9.37
N GLU A 129 5.37 -19.56 8.31
CA GLU A 129 6.67 -20.01 7.78
C GLU A 129 7.85 -19.06 8.05
N TYR A 130 7.68 -17.94 8.72
CA TYR A 130 8.80 -17.05 9.00
C TYR A 130 9.29 -17.18 10.44
N ASN A 131 10.48 -17.75 10.61
CA ASN A 131 11.29 -17.57 11.80
C ASN A 131 11.51 -16.06 11.97
N TYR A 132 10.96 -15.52 13.05
CA TYR A 132 11.07 -14.10 13.37
C TYR A 132 12.48 -13.77 13.80
N TYR A 133 13.34 -13.42 12.85
CA TYR A 133 14.54 -12.69 13.18
C TYR A 133 14.10 -11.29 13.65
N SER A 134 14.61 -10.90 14.83
CA SER A 134 14.38 -9.57 15.37
C SER A 134 15.15 -8.55 14.53
N TYR A 135 14.51 -7.95 13.53
CA TYR A 135 15.11 -6.85 12.81
C TYR A 135 15.24 -5.64 13.73
N LYS A 136 16.44 -5.10 13.87
CA LYS A 136 16.70 -3.77 14.42
C LYS A 136 16.17 -2.73 13.43
N GLY A 137 14.87 -2.46 13.43
CA GLY A 137 14.27 -1.53 12.49
C GLY A 137 12.79 -1.29 12.78
N SER A 138 12.16 -0.40 12.04
CA SER A 138 10.75 -0.02 12.20
C SER A 138 9.75 -1.14 11.87
N GLY A 139 10.24 -2.33 11.47
CA GLY A 139 9.43 -3.47 11.07
C GLY A 139 8.79 -3.33 9.69
N PHE A 140 7.89 -4.25 9.38
CA PHE A 140 7.18 -4.32 8.11
C PHE A 140 5.69 -4.57 8.34
N PHE A 141 4.89 -4.40 7.30
CA PHE A 141 3.51 -4.87 7.24
C PHE A 141 3.26 -5.61 5.93
N PHE A 142 2.19 -6.40 5.88
CA PHE A 142 1.70 -6.99 4.65
C PHE A 142 0.48 -6.22 4.16
N PHE A 143 0.45 -5.93 2.87
CA PHE A 143 -0.75 -5.41 2.24
C PHE A 143 -1.33 -6.47 1.28
N PRO A 144 -2.58 -6.92 1.49
CA PRO A 144 -3.18 -7.96 0.66
C PRO A 144 -3.62 -7.38 -0.68
N LEU A 145 -3.17 -7.99 -1.77
CA LEU A 145 -3.54 -7.56 -3.13
C LEU A 145 -5.06 -7.59 -3.39
N PRO A 146 -5.82 -8.59 -2.88
CA PRO A 146 -7.28 -8.57 -3.00
C PRO A 146 -7.94 -7.38 -2.32
N THR A 147 -7.41 -6.88 -1.21
CA THR A 147 -7.95 -5.67 -0.54
C THR A 147 -7.87 -4.45 -1.45
N GLY A 148 -6.75 -4.24 -2.15
CA GLY A 148 -6.62 -3.18 -3.15
C GLY A 148 -7.64 -3.33 -4.30
N ARG A 149 -7.89 -4.56 -4.75
CA ARG A 149 -8.91 -4.84 -5.79
C ARG A 149 -10.33 -4.59 -5.30
N LEU A 150 -10.64 -4.91 -4.04
CA LEU A 150 -11.95 -4.65 -3.44
C LEU A 150 -12.18 -3.14 -3.31
N LEU A 151 -11.17 -2.39 -2.84
CA LEU A 151 -11.25 -0.94 -2.77
C LEU A 151 -11.48 -0.33 -4.17
N LEU A 152 -10.76 -0.80 -5.19
CA LEU A 152 -10.95 -0.36 -6.57
C LEU A 152 -12.38 -0.63 -7.06
N ARG A 153 -12.93 -1.81 -6.78
CA ARG A 153 -14.31 -2.16 -7.15
C ARG A 153 -15.33 -1.28 -6.41
N ALA A 154 -15.16 -1.06 -5.10
CA ALA A 154 -16.03 -0.19 -4.32
C ALA A 154 -16.06 1.22 -4.91
N ALA A 155 -14.90 1.81 -5.19
CA ALA A 155 -14.81 3.11 -5.83
C ALA A 155 -15.42 3.14 -7.26
N GLN A 156 -15.36 2.03 -8.02
CA GLN A 156 -15.96 1.91 -9.35
C GLN A 156 -17.49 1.99 -9.31
N THR A 157 -18.11 1.43 -8.27
CA THR A 157 -19.58 1.48 -8.11
C THR A 157 -20.09 2.86 -7.73
N GLU A 158 -19.23 3.73 -7.21
CA GLU A 158 -19.57 5.08 -6.73
C GLU A 158 -19.36 6.18 -7.79
N GLY A 159 -18.86 5.83 -8.98
CA GLY A 159 -18.70 6.76 -10.07
C GLY A 159 -17.31 6.77 -10.71
N ARG A 160 -16.86 7.93 -11.22
CA ARG A 160 -15.60 8.05 -11.93
C ARG A 160 -14.43 7.95 -10.95
N ILE A 161 -13.57 6.93 -11.12
CA ILE A 161 -12.34 6.80 -10.34
C ILE A 161 -11.29 7.77 -10.85
N VAL A 162 -10.70 8.51 -9.90
CA VAL A 162 -9.52 9.33 -10.12
C VAL A 162 -8.49 8.95 -9.06
N PHE A 163 -7.33 8.45 -9.48
CA PHE A 163 -6.22 8.17 -8.59
C PHE A 163 -5.58 9.49 -8.14
N SER A 164 -5.16 9.55 -6.89
CA SER A 164 -4.18 10.53 -6.46
C SER A 164 -2.79 10.17 -7.01
N GLU A 165 -1.81 11.05 -6.88
CA GLU A 165 -0.42 10.73 -7.25
C GLU A 165 0.14 9.64 -6.33
N LEU A 166 -0.21 9.67 -5.04
CA LEU A 166 0.18 8.64 -4.09
C LEU A 166 -0.48 7.29 -4.41
N ASP A 167 -1.77 7.29 -4.81
CA ASP A 167 -2.44 6.07 -5.27
C ASP A 167 -1.77 5.47 -6.51
N ALA A 168 -1.34 6.31 -7.43
CA ALA A 168 -0.64 5.87 -8.65
C ALA A 168 0.73 5.25 -8.33
N LEU A 169 1.47 5.80 -7.36
CA LEU A 169 2.71 5.20 -6.86
C LEU A 169 2.45 3.84 -6.21
N MET A 170 1.41 3.76 -5.35
CA MET A 170 1.05 2.49 -4.70
C MET A 170 0.57 1.45 -5.72
N ASP A 171 -0.17 1.87 -6.73
CA ASP A 171 -0.61 0.99 -7.82
C ASP A 171 0.58 0.40 -8.58
N MET A 172 1.53 1.23 -9.00
CA MET A 172 2.76 0.73 -9.64
C MET A 172 3.54 -0.20 -8.71
N TRP A 173 3.62 0.13 -7.45
CA TRP A 173 4.37 -0.62 -6.48
C TRP A 173 3.76 -2.02 -6.22
N LEU A 174 2.43 -2.10 -6.06
CA LEU A 174 1.69 -3.36 -5.90
C LEU A 174 1.73 -4.25 -7.15
N HIS A 175 1.99 -3.67 -8.32
CA HIS A 175 2.11 -4.37 -9.59
C HIS A 175 3.57 -4.58 -10.03
N THR A 176 4.52 -4.36 -9.13
CA THR A 176 5.94 -4.62 -9.42
C THR A 176 6.24 -6.11 -9.26
N ILE A 177 6.86 -6.68 -10.28
CA ILE A 177 7.23 -8.08 -10.37
C ILE A 177 8.76 -8.21 -10.34
N VAL A 178 9.23 -9.21 -9.63
CA VAL A 178 10.67 -9.55 -9.50
C VAL A 178 10.83 -11.06 -9.66
N ASN A 179 11.80 -11.48 -10.45
CA ASN A 179 12.15 -12.89 -10.65
C ASN A 179 10.97 -13.80 -11.04
N ASP A 180 10.09 -13.29 -11.90
CA ASP A 180 8.98 -14.08 -12.45
C ASP A 180 9.28 -14.46 -13.91
N PRO A 181 9.50 -15.75 -14.23
CA PRO A 181 9.81 -16.19 -15.60
C PRO A 181 8.73 -15.85 -16.63
N SER A 182 7.49 -15.59 -16.18
CA SER A 182 6.39 -15.21 -17.07
C SER A 182 6.43 -13.76 -17.51
N VAL A 183 7.28 -12.93 -16.86
CA VAL A 183 7.41 -11.48 -17.14
C VAL A 183 8.83 -11.17 -17.57
N LYS A 184 9.01 -10.84 -18.84
CA LYS A 184 10.32 -10.59 -19.44
C LYS A 184 11.05 -9.43 -18.75
N GLY A 185 12.31 -9.63 -18.41
CA GLY A 185 13.17 -8.63 -17.78
C GLY A 185 13.04 -8.52 -16.27
N SER A 186 12.05 -9.22 -15.66
CA SER A 186 11.87 -9.24 -14.19
C SER A 186 12.99 -9.96 -13.46
N GLU A 187 13.75 -10.81 -14.14
CA GLU A 187 14.95 -11.51 -13.65
C GLU A 187 16.12 -10.55 -13.41
N TYR A 188 16.20 -9.46 -14.17
CA TYR A 188 17.29 -8.47 -14.07
C TYR A 188 16.95 -7.33 -13.11
N MET A 189 15.70 -6.86 -13.17
CA MET A 189 15.27 -5.70 -12.39
C MET A 189 13.79 -5.77 -12.02
N PRO A 190 13.37 -5.13 -10.91
CA PRO A 190 11.95 -4.97 -10.62
C PRO A 190 11.25 -4.21 -11.74
N VAL A 191 10.20 -4.77 -12.32
CA VAL A 191 9.43 -4.12 -13.39
C VAL A 191 7.95 -4.01 -13.02
N VAL A 192 7.35 -2.87 -13.29
CA VAL A 192 5.91 -2.70 -13.18
C VAL A 192 5.24 -3.48 -14.30
N TYR A 193 4.32 -4.36 -13.95
CA TYR A 193 3.63 -5.21 -14.90
C TYR A 193 2.13 -5.25 -14.62
N TYR A 194 1.37 -4.71 -15.56
CA TYR A 194 -0.06 -4.91 -15.60
C TYR A 194 -0.35 -6.05 -16.56
N SER A 195 -0.98 -7.10 -16.09
CA SER A 195 -1.18 -8.35 -16.82
C SER A 195 -1.59 -8.13 -18.27
N ASN A 196 -0.83 -8.69 -19.19
CA ASN A 196 -1.13 -8.73 -20.62
C ASN A 196 -0.81 -10.14 -21.17
N MET A 197 -1.35 -10.47 -22.35
CA MET A 197 -1.20 -11.80 -22.94
C MET A 197 0.23 -12.17 -23.37
N HIS A 198 1.18 -11.22 -23.29
CA HIS A 198 2.51 -11.40 -23.88
C HIS A 198 3.65 -11.44 -22.87
N GLY A 199 3.38 -11.25 -21.57
CA GLY A 199 4.41 -11.18 -20.53
C GLY A 199 5.40 -10.02 -20.72
N MET A 200 5.05 -9.00 -21.49
CA MET A 200 5.90 -7.85 -21.80
C MET A 200 5.58 -6.69 -20.85
N PRO A 201 6.54 -6.18 -20.05
CA PRO A 201 6.31 -5.07 -19.13
C PRO A 201 6.32 -3.72 -19.82
N LEU A 202 5.69 -3.64 -21.01
CA LEU A 202 5.58 -2.40 -21.78
C LEU A 202 4.27 -1.69 -21.44
N ILE A 203 4.39 -0.48 -20.94
CA ILE A 203 3.27 0.32 -20.45
C ILE A 203 3.19 1.63 -21.25
N SER A 204 2.02 1.91 -21.84
CA SER A 204 1.79 3.19 -22.52
C SER A 204 1.14 4.21 -21.58
N TYR A 205 1.40 5.50 -21.82
CA TYR A 205 0.73 6.58 -21.09
C TYR A 205 -0.79 6.61 -21.32
N THR A 206 -1.25 6.13 -22.47
CA THR A 206 -2.68 5.96 -22.74
C THR A 206 -3.31 4.95 -21.81
N TYR A 207 -2.62 3.83 -21.57
CA TYR A 207 -3.06 2.81 -20.63
C TYR A 207 -3.14 3.37 -19.19
N LEU A 208 -2.07 4.02 -18.72
CA LEU A 208 -2.04 4.63 -17.39
C LEU A 208 -3.08 5.73 -17.20
N ALA A 209 -3.28 6.57 -18.23
CA ALA A 209 -4.29 7.61 -18.22
C ALA A 209 -5.70 7.04 -18.03
N LYS A 210 -6.02 5.97 -18.77
CA LYS A 210 -7.31 5.26 -18.62
C LYS A 210 -7.43 4.61 -17.24
N ARG A 211 -6.36 3.96 -16.77
CA ARG A 211 -6.34 3.25 -15.49
C ARG A 211 -6.51 4.19 -14.30
N TRP A 212 -5.81 5.33 -14.31
CA TRP A 212 -5.80 6.28 -13.19
C TRP A 212 -6.85 7.38 -13.28
N GLY A 213 -7.63 7.41 -14.36
CA GLY A 213 -8.61 8.48 -14.60
C GLY A 213 -7.97 9.84 -14.91
N TRP A 214 -6.78 9.85 -15.51
CA TRP A 214 -5.99 11.04 -15.80
C TRP A 214 -5.92 11.36 -17.31
N SER A 215 -5.48 12.57 -17.62
CA SER A 215 -5.01 12.90 -18.97
C SER A 215 -3.61 12.32 -19.22
N LYS A 216 -3.25 12.05 -20.49
CA LYS A 216 -1.89 11.61 -20.86
C LYS A 216 -0.82 12.62 -20.42
N SER A 217 -1.12 13.91 -20.51
CA SER A 217 -0.19 14.98 -20.06
C SER A 217 0.05 14.93 -18.56
N ARG A 218 -0.99 14.63 -17.75
CA ARG A 218 -0.84 14.44 -16.29
C ARG A 218 0.04 13.24 -16.01
N VAL A 219 -0.17 12.11 -16.71
CA VAL A 219 0.71 10.93 -16.59
C VAL A 219 2.15 11.31 -16.90
N GLY A 220 2.39 12.01 -18.01
CA GLY A 220 3.74 12.42 -18.40
C GLY A 220 4.45 13.26 -17.34
N ARG A 221 3.79 14.31 -16.81
CA ARG A 221 4.34 15.15 -15.73
C ARG A 221 4.62 14.36 -14.45
N PHE A 222 3.71 13.49 -14.07
CA PHE A 222 3.87 12.63 -12.90
C PHE A 222 5.07 11.67 -13.07
N MET A 223 5.23 11.05 -14.23
CA MET A 223 6.35 10.13 -14.50
C MET A 223 7.71 10.85 -14.51
N ILE A 224 7.77 12.10 -14.96
CA ILE A 224 8.97 12.95 -14.86
C ILE A 224 9.26 13.23 -13.38
N LYS A 225 8.28 13.75 -12.65
CA LYS A 225 8.39 14.07 -11.23
C LYS A 225 8.84 12.85 -10.40
N ALA A 226 8.19 11.70 -10.56
CA ALA A 226 8.56 10.49 -9.83
C ALA A 226 9.97 9.98 -10.17
N GLY A 227 10.43 10.22 -11.40
CA GLY A 227 11.82 9.97 -11.82
C GLY A 227 12.82 10.91 -11.16
N GLU A 228 12.54 12.21 -11.12
CA GLU A 228 13.37 13.24 -10.49
C GLU A 228 13.55 12.98 -8.98
N TYR A 229 12.52 12.49 -8.31
CA TYR A 229 12.58 12.05 -6.90
C TYR A 229 13.21 10.65 -6.71
N GLY A 230 13.69 10.01 -7.79
CA GLY A 230 14.33 8.69 -7.70
C GLY A 230 13.41 7.56 -7.25
N ILE A 231 12.08 7.73 -7.34
CA ILE A 231 11.11 6.72 -6.93
C ILE A 231 10.93 5.67 -8.02
N ILE A 232 10.97 6.10 -9.28
CA ILE A 232 10.91 5.22 -10.44
C ILE A 232 12.06 5.50 -11.40
N SER A 233 12.42 4.49 -12.19
CA SER A 233 13.19 4.65 -13.41
C SER A 233 12.35 4.22 -14.62
N ARG A 234 12.67 4.76 -15.77
CA ARG A 234 11.90 4.52 -17.00
C ARG A 234 12.80 4.42 -18.22
N VAL A 235 12.61 3.35 -18.99
CA VAL A 235 13.20 3.19 -20.31
C VAL A 235 12.09 3.26 -21.34
N SER A 236 12.12 4.29 -22.19
CA SER A 236 11.12 4.49 -23.26
C SER A 236 11.63 3.89 -24.58
N PHE A 237 10.73 3.21 -25.29
CA PHE A 237 11.00 2.64 -26.58
C PHE A 237 10.37 3.50 -27.68
N SER A 238 11.10 3.69 -28.78
CA SER A 238 10.63 4.46 -29.94
C SER A 238 9.36 3.85 -30.55
N SER A 239 8.58 4.68 -31.22
CA SER A 239 7.39 4.28 -31.98
C SER A 239 6.23 3.68 -31.19
N SER A 240 5.69 4.41 -30.20
CA SER A 240 4.42 4.07 -29.51
C SER A 240 4.38 2.72 -28.74
N ARG A 241 5.47 1.99 -28.68
CA ARG A 241 5.52 0.68 -28.01
C ARG A 241 5.34 0.76 -26.49
N GLY A 242 5.57 1.94 -25.89
CA GLY A 242 5.47 2.14 -24.45
C GLY A 242 6.82 2.25 -23.75
N SER A 243 6.79 2.13 -22.44
CA SER A 243 7.98 2.20 -21.57
C SER A 243 8.01 1.02 -20.62
N VAL A 244 9.22 0.57 -20.28
CA VAL A 244 9.45 -0.28 -19.11
C VAL A 244 9.64 0.66 -17.92
N ILE A 245 8.89 0.44 -16.86
CA ILE A 245 8.92 1.22 -15.62
C ILE A 245 9.43 0.31 -14.51
N SER A 246 10.40 0.79 -13.76
CA SER A 246 10.92 0.10 -12.58
C SER A 246 10.75 0.97 -11.35
N VAL A 247 10.35 0.38 -10.24
CA VAL A 247 10.35 1.04 -8.94
C VAL A 247 11.75 0.96 -8.36
N CYS A 248 12.39 2.12 -8.15
CA CYS A 248 13.73 2.20 -7.59
C CYS A 248 13.76 1.63 -6.17
N ARG A 249 14.86 0.98 -5.80
CA ARG A 249 15.07 0.40 -4.47
C ARG A 249 13.99 -0.60 -4.03
N TYR A 250 13.19 -1.16 -4.97
CA TYR A 250 12.08 -2.05 -4.64
C TYR A 250 12.52 -3.27 -3.82
N ARG A 251 13.67 -3.87 -4.16
CA ARG A 251 14.21 -5.01 -3.40
C ARG A 251 14.56 -4.63 -1.96
N GLU A 252 15.13 -3.46 -1.73
CA GLU A 252 15.43 -2.94 -0.40
C GLU A 252 14.17 -2.68 0.43
N MET A 253 13.07 -2.28 -0.24
CA MET A 253 11.79 -2.01 0.40
C MET A 253 11.05 -3.28 0.82
N ILE A 254 11.29 -4.39 0.12
CA ILE A 254 10.67 -5.70 0.42
C ILE A 254 11.57 -6.53 1.32
N TYR A 255 12.85 -6.57 1.00
CA TYR A 255 13.85 -7.27 1.78
C TYR A 255 14.62 -6.21 2.56
N ALA A 256 14.58 -6.29 3.90
CA ALA A 256 15.60 -5.60 4.69
C ALA A 256 16.93 -6.28 4.30
N LEU A 257 17.63 -5.72 3.32
CA LEU A 257 18.98 -6.14 3.02
C LEU A 257 19.82 -5.69 4.20
N ASP A 258 20.36 -6.64 4.94
CA ASP A 258 21.40 -6.37 5.91
C ASP A 258 22.55 -5.72 5.13
N HIS A 259 22.70 -4.42 5.29
CA HIS A 259 23.94 -3.77 4.93
C HIS A 259 24.99 -4.31 5.92
N GLN A 260 25.72 -5.32 5.47
CA GLN A 260 26.99 -5.73 6.06
C GLN A 260 28.02 -4.62 5.89
#